data_6f744030245d777e6d623f86884f4b8a
#
_entry.id   6f744030245d777e6d623f86884f4b8a
#
_cell.length_a   1.000
_cell.length_b   1.000
_cell.length_c   1.000
_cell.angle_alpha   90.00
_cell.angle_beta   90.00
_cell.angle_gamma   90.00
#
_symmetry.space_group_name_H-M   'P 1'
#
loop_
_entity.id
_entity.type
_entity.pdbx_description
1 polymer ?
#
loop_
_entity_poly.entity_id
_entity_poly.type
_entity_poly.pdbx_seq_one_letter_code
_entity_poly.pdbx_strand_id
1 'polypeptide(L)' 'MTSNDIFPKLQGEKMNGQNRADVKIGAHVKIVLKADQRTGKLTEGTVAKLLTNSSTHPHGIKVMLTDGQVGRIQEIL' A
#
# COMPACT_ATOMS: atom_id res chain seq x y z
N MET A 1 -21.55 14.64 16.97
CA MET A 1 -21.24 14.47 16.50
C MET A 1 -20.93 14.25 16.09
N THR A 2 -20.97 14.02 16.14
CA THR A 2 -20.51 13.56 15.65
C THR A 2 -20.04 13.25 15.15
N SER A 3 -20.10 12.93 15.16
CA SER A 3 -19.54 12.37 14.65
C SER A 3 -19.07 12.12 14.13
N ASN A 4 -19.10 11.90 14.20
CA ASN A 4 -18.56 11.49 13.70
C ASN A 4 -18.31 11.09 13.26
N ASP A 5 -18.53 11.03 13.41
CA ASP A 5 -18.18 10.59 12.97
C ASP A 5 -17.90 10.20 12.46
N ILE A 6 -18.16 10.07 12.65
CA ILE A 6 -17.80 9.64 12.11
C ILE A 6 -17.39 9.41 11.47
N PHE A 7 -17.56 9.04 11.32
CA PHE A 7 -16.98 8.71 10.66
C PHE A 7 -16.37 8.20 10.22
N PRO A 8 -16.38 7.94 10.19
CA PRO A 8 -15.68 7.30 9.71
C PRO A 8 -15.21 7.06 9.18
N LYS A 9 -15.28 6.73 9.19
CA LYS A 9 -14.77 6.39 8.66
C LYS A 9 -14.20 6.41 8.23
N LEU A 10 -14.33 6.31 8.31
CA LEU A 10 -13.74 6.27 7.76
C LEU A 10 -13.07 6.15 7.62
N GLN A 11 -13.11 5.90 7.78
CA GLN A 11 -12.48 5.60 7.52
C GLN A 11 -11.66 5.58 7.36
N GLY A 12 -11.70 6.20 7.88
CA GLY A 12 -10.51 6.02 7.30
C GLY A 12 -10.23 5.05 6.71
N GLU A 13 -10.49 5.16 6.38
CA GLU A 13 -10.23 4.39 5.54
C GLU A 13 -8.94 4.32 5.00
N LYS A 14 -8.10 3.51 5.54
CA LYS A 14 -6.83 3.23 4.95
C LYS A 14 -7.03 2.49 3.65
N MET A 15 -6.29 2.89 2.63
CA MET A 15 -6.30 2.19 1.36
C MET A 15 -5.39 0.97 1.48
N ASN A 16 -5.83 -0.15 0.92
CA ASN A 16 -5.10 -1.41 1.05
C ASN A 16 -4.09 -1.64 -0.08
N GLY A 17 -4.00 -0.72 -1.04
CA GLY A 17 -3.02 -0.83 -2.12
C GLY A 17 -3.35 -1.84 -3.20
N GLN A 18 -4.59 -2.28 -3.29
CA GLN A 18 -5.00 -3.23 -4.33
C GLN A 18 -5.33 -2.55 -5.65
N ASN A 19 -5.62 -1.25 -5.64
CA ASN A 19 -5.94 -0.49 -6.85
C ASN A 19 -4.76 0.36 -7.25
N ARG A 20 -4.29 0.19 -8.48
CA ARG A 20 -3.15 0.95 -8.98
C ARG A 20 -3.40 2.45 -8.96
N ALA A 21 -4.64 2.87 -9.17
CA ALA A 21 -5.00 4.28 -9.17
C ALA A 21 -4.79 4.96 -7.82
N ASP A 22 -4.79 4.18 -6.73
CA ASP A 22 -4.57 4.70 -5.38
C ASP A 22 -3.10 4.82 -5.03
N VAL A 23 -2.22 4.26 -5.87
CA VAL A 23 -0.78 4.22 -5.60
C VAL A 23 -0.08 5.23 -6.47
N LYS A 24 0.61 6.17 -5.86
CA LYS A 24 1.33 7.21 -6.59
C LYS A 24 2.80 7.18 -6.23
N ILE A 25 3.64 7.55 -7.19
CA ILE A 25 5.07 7.71 -6.93
C ILE A 25 5.22 8.81 -5.88
N GLY A 26 6.02 8.51 -4.86
CA GLY A 26 6.17 9.41 -3.71
C GLY A 26 5.24 9.10 -2.55
N ALA A 27 4.30 8.18 -2.74
CA ALA A 27 3.39 7.80 -1.66
C ALA A 27 4.14 7.01 -0.58
N HIS A 28 3.76 7.22 0.68
CA HIS A 28 4.32 6.48 1.79
C HIS A 28 3.46 5.25 2.04
N VAL A 29 4.06 4.09 2.00
CA VAL A 29 3.31 2.82 2.04
C VAL A 29 3.99 1.80 2.94
N LYS A 30 3.22 0.75 3.26
CA LYS A 30 3.77 -0.45 3.90
C LYS A 30 3.62 -1.59 2.92
N ILE A 31 4.72 -2.27 2.66
CA ILE A 31 4.76 -3.38 1.72
C ILE A 31 5.17 -4.67 2.41
N VAL A 32 4.82 -5.80 1.79
CA VAL A 32 5.33 -7.09 2.21
C VAL A 32 6.37 -7.53 1.19
N LEU A 33 7.60 -7.76 1.66
CA LEU A 33 8.67 -8.25 0.81
C LEU A 33 8.44 -9.73 0.53
N LYS A 34 8.99 -10.23 -0.58
CA LYS A 34 8.84 -11.64 -0.94
C LYS A 34 9.28 -12.54 0.19
N ALA A 35 10.38 -12.23 0.83
CA ALA A 35 10.92 -13.04 1.92
C ALA A 35 10.04 -13.00 3.16
N ASP A 36 9.19 -12.00 3.29
CA ASP A 36 8.37 -11.79 4.48
C ASP A 36 6.90 -12.21 4.30
N GLN A 37 6.56 -12.75 3.14
CA GLN A 37 5.17 -13.15 2.88
C GLN A 37 4.65 -14.19 3.86
N ARG A 38 5.52 -15.06 4.35
CA ARG A 38 5.13 -16.11 5.27
C ARG A 38 4.76 -15.57 6.65
N THR A 39 5.44 -14.53 7.09
CA THR A 39 5.25 -13.95 8.41
C THR A 39 4.33 -12.76 8.40
N GLY A 40 4.13 -12.14 7.23
CA GLY A 40 3.32 -10.94 7.11
C GLY A 40 4.02 -9.68 7.60
N LYS A 41 5.34 -9.75 7.82
CA LYS A 41 6.10 -8.58 8.25
C LYS A 41 6.01 -7.48 7.19
N LEU A 42 5.75 -6.24 7.63
CA LEU A 42 5.62 -5.12 6.73
C LEU A 42 6.85 -4.23 6.78
N THR A 43 7.20 -3.69 5.62
CA THR A 43 8.31 -2.76 5.46
C THR A 43 7.75 -1.43 4.97
N GLU A 44 8.05 -0.37 5.69
CA GLU A 44 7.57 0.96 5.35
C GLU A 44 8.56 1.68 4.44
N GLY A 45 8.03 2.44 3.48
CA GLY A 45 8.89 3.20 2.59
C GLY A 45 8.09 4.04 1.62
N THR A 46 8.83 4.71 0.74
CA THR A 46 8.25 5.62 -0.26
C THR A 46 8.33 4.97 -1.64
N VAL A 47 7.23 5.03 -2.37
CA VAL A 47 7.14 4.42 -3.70
C VAL A 47 8.00 5.20 -4.70
N ALA A 48 8.92 4.49 -5.36
CA ALA A 48 9.73 5.06 -6.43
C ALA A 48 9.19 4.66 -7.80
N LYS A 49 8.60 3.45 -7.90
CA LYS A 49 8.14 2.93 -9.19
C LYS A 49 7.05 1.90 -8.97
N LEU A 50 6.04 1.91 -9.85
CA LEU A 50 5.00 0.88 -9.85
C LEU A 50 5.41 -0.22 -10.83
N LEU A 51 5.35 -1.46 -10.36
CA LEU A 51 5.77 -2.62 -11.15
C LEU A 51 4.59 -3.46 -11.64
N THR A 52 3.39 -3.29 -11.05
CA THR A 52 2.18 -3.96 -11.52
C THR A 52 1.56 -3.16 -12.64
N ASN A 53 1.31 -3.80 -13.79
CA ASN A 53 0.68 -3.14 -14.93
C ASN A 53 -0.84 -3.16 -14.87
N SER A 54 -1.40 -4.13 -14.16
CA SER A 54 -2.86 -4.25 -14.03
C SER A 54 -3.41 -3.13 -13.16
N SER A 55 -4.67 -2.76 -13.40
CA SER A 55 -5.33 -1.72 -12.61
C SER A 55 -5.58 -2.17 -11.17
N THR A 56 -5.68 -3.48 -10.93
CA THR A 56 -5.88 -4.03 -9.60
C THR A 56 -5.07 -5.31 -9.41
N HIS A 57 -4.82 -5.65 -8.16
CA HIS A 57 -4.20 -6.93 -7.82
C HIS A 57 -4.68 -7.35 -6.43
N PRO A 58 -5.18 -8.59 -6.26
CA PRO A 58 -5.76 -9.03 -4.98
C PRO A 58 -4.75 -9.07 -3.82
N HIS A 59 -3.47 -9.21 -4.12
CA HIS A 59 -2.42 -9.25 -3.09
C HIS A 59 -1.71 -7.91 -2.92
N GLY A 60 -2.19 -6.86 -3.61
CA GLY A 60 -1.58 -5.54 -3.56
C GLY A 60 -0.72 -5.24 -4.77
N ILE A 61 -0.65 -3.96 -5.11
CA ILE A 61 0.17 -3.50 -6.23
C ILE A 61 1.64 -3.67 -5.87
N LYS A 62 2.41 -4.26 -6.79
CA LYS A 62 3.84 -4.45 -6.58
C LYS A 62 4.56 -3.15 -6.92
N VAL A 63 5.41 -2.70 -6.03
CA VAL A 63 6.16 -1.47 -6.22
C VAL A 63 7.62 -1.65 -5.81
N MET A 64 8.45 -0.72 -6.27
CA MET A 64 9.81 -0.58 -5.81
C MET A 64 9.88 0.69 -4.97
N LEU A 65 10.49 0.60 -3.81
CA LEU A 65 10.68 1.74 -2.92
C LEU A 65 11.94 2.52 -3.34
N THR A 66 12.08 3.73 -2.80
CA THR A 66 13.22 4.59 -3.11
C THR A 66 14.56 3.98 -2.72
N ASP A 67 14.55 3.05 -1.76
CA ASP A 67 15.77 2.35 -1.34
C ASP A 67 16.03 1.07 -2.12
N GLY A 68 15.22 0.78 -3.14
CA GLY A 68 15.39 -0.38 -4.00
C GLY A 68 14.67 -1.64 -3.57
N GLN A 69 14.01 -1.63 -2.42
CA GLN A 69 13.24 -2.79 -1.98
C GLN A 69 11.98 -2.93 -2.82
N VAL A 70 11.60 -4.18 -3.08
CA VAL A 70 10.44 -4.50 -3.92
C VAL A 70 9.48 -5.36 -3.12
N GLY A 71 8.19 -5.02 -3.19
CA GLY A 71 7.15 -5.78 -2.52
C GLY A 71 5.77 -5.33 -2.92
N ARG A 72 4.76 -5.98 -2.33
CA ARG A 72 3.37 -5.64 -2.61
C ARG A 72 2.81 -4.77 -1.50
N ILE A 73 2.10 -3.72 -1.88
CA ILE A 73 1.53 -2.78 -0.92
C ILE A 73 0.43 -3.45 -0.13
N GLN A 74 0.50 -3.32 1.18
CA GLN A 74 -0.55 -3.80 2.08
C GLN A 74 -1.32 -2.64 2.69
N GLU A 75 -0.69 -1.47 2.75
CA GLU A 75 -1.32 -0.31 3.36
C GLU A 75 -0.72 0.96 2.76
N ILE A 76 -1.57 1.94 2.46
CA ILE A 76 -1.14 3.27 1.99
C ILE A 76 -1.35 4.24 3.16
N LEU A 77 -0.29 4.91 3.54
CA LEU A 77 -0.29 5.80 4.72
C LEU A 77 -0.71 7.22 4.40
#